data_bbd7b247d1f48b3e92b30b737a0d3737
#
_entry.id   bbd7b247d1f48b3e92b30b737a0d3737
#
_cell.length_a   1.000
_cell.length_b   1.000
_cell.length_c   1.000
_cell.angle_alpha   90.00
_cell.angle_beta   90.00
_cell.angle_gamma   90.00
#
_symmetry.space_group_name_H-M   'P 1'
#
loop_
_entity.id
_entity.type
_entity.pdbx_description
1 polymer ?
#
loop_
_entity_poly.entity_id
_entity_poly.type
_entity_poly.pdbx_seq_one_letter_code
_entity_poly.pdbx_strand_id
1 'polypeptide(L)'
;EALEDARAEGAAYDCEIIISGGRDSSYALWLLAEHYGLRVLAVHYDNPFAHPQAYANVKRATDRLDVPLVVVGDREDVHVRCFRNNVRAFFRRPRPAMISMMCLGCKNILRYGAEVAREHGAPLIVTASTPYEQLPFKKALQGVPLGASHLRLYASRFWTGLTELALNPGYLTHDTLAQTARTFANLDIFSPAVPFLYPDVRFLCIFYYLRWDEPTVLRTVREELGWSKPEETDSPWRFDCRIGPLKDFLYRRMLGLTEKESFYSVLIREGIIGREDALERLAREREPTPEESDECLRPAGLSLKELMEANPRLWEGAGEAVSNS
;
A
#
# COMPACT_ATOMS: atom_id res chain seq x y z
N GLU A 1 5.59 -11.47 24.07
CA GLU A 1 4.48 -10.94 24.89
C GLU A 1 3.20 -10.79 24.04
N ALA A 2 3.06 -9.84 23.10
CA ALA A 2 1.82 -9.65 22.34
C ALA A 2 1.33 -10.88 21.58
N LEU A 3 2.25 -11.69 21.01
CA LEU A 3 1.92 -12.94 20.33
C LEU A 3 1.64 -14.09 21.32
N GLU A 4 2.25 -14.07 22.48
CA GLU A 4 1.99 -15.03 23.58
C GLU A 4 0.61 -14.77 24.16
N ASP A 5 0.26 -13.49 24.40
CA ASP A 5 -1.06 -13.09 24.88
C ASP A 5 -2.18 -13.40 23.86
N ALA A 6 -1.84 -13.50 22.58
CA ALA A 6 -2.78 -13.85 21.53
C ALA A 6 -3.18 -15.34 21.53
N ARG A 7 -2.42 -16.21 22.19
CA ARG A 7 -2.77 -17.63 22.39
C ARG A 7 -3.90 -17.78 23.41
N ALA A 8 -5.05 -17.21 23.08
CA ALA A 8 -6.21 -17.28 23.97
C ALA A 8 -6.78 -18.71 24.05
N GLU A 9 -7.08 -19.17 25.25
CA GLU A 9 -7.79 -20.43 25.48
C GLU A 9 -9.16 -20.40 24.81
N GLY A 10 -9.46 -21.40 23.98
CA GLY A 10 -10.74 -21.55 23.32
C GLY A 10 -10.95 -20.75 22.02
N ALA A 11 -10.04 -19.90 21.61
CA ALA A 11 -10.12 -19.23 20.31
C ALA A 11 -9.80 -20.20 19.17
N ALA A 12 -10.47 -20.08 18.01
CA ALA A 12 -10.17 -20.88 16.83
C ALA A 12 -8.81 -20.49 16.22
N TYR A 13 -8.49 -19.20 16.26
CA TYR A 13 -7.25 -18.61 15.76
C TYR A 13 -6.59 -17.75 16.82
N ASP A 14 -5.26 -17.78 16.88
CA ASP A 14 -4.48 -16.90 17.77
C ASP A 14 -4.37 -15.50 17.18
N CYS A 15 -4.26 -15.41 15.84
CA CYS A 15 -4.23 -14.14 15.14
C CYS A 15 -4.74 -14.25 13.70
N GLU A 16 -5.08 -13.10 13.16
CA GLU A 16 -5.31 -12.86 11.75
C GLU A 16 -4.11 -12.14 11.15
N ILE A 17 -3.73 -12.45 9.90
CA ILE A 17 -2.75 -11.68 9.14
C ILE A 17 -3.34 -11.13 7.85
N ILE A 18 -3.11 -9.84 7.61
CA ILE A 18 -3.42 -9.21 6.34
C ILE A 18 -2.29 -9.49 5.35
N ILE A 19 -2.62 -10.24 4.27
CA ILE A 19 -1.64 -10.66 3.26
C ILE A 19 -1.94 -10.07 1.88
N SER A 20 -0.94 -9.41 1.27
CA SER A 20 -1.04 -8.84 -0.09
C SER A 20 -0.39 -9.70 -1.17
N GLY A 21 0.41 -10.71 -0.81
CA GLY A 21 1.24 -11.50 -1.72
C GLY A 21 2.59 -10.84 -2.04
N GLY A 22 2.87 -9.68 -1.47
CA GLY A 22 4.20 -9.09 -1.42
C GLY A 22 5.13 -9.90 -0.49
N ARG A 23 6.44 -9.70 -0.61
CA ARG A 23 7.47 -10.43 0.16
C ARG A 23 7.28 -10.30 1.67
N ASP A 24 6.99 -9.08 2.14
CA ASP A 24 6.97 -8.78 3.58
C ASP A 24 5.75 -9.41 4.27
N SER A 25 4.58 -9.35 3.62
CA SER A 25 3.37 -10.01 4.15
C SER A 25 3.45 -11.53 4.08
N SER A 26 4.09 -12.08 3.05
CA SER A 26 4.35 -13.53 2.95
C SER A 26 5.34 -14.02 4.01
N TYR A 27 6.39 -13.23 4.28
CA TYR A 27 7.36 -13.53 5.34
C TYR A 27 6.72 -13.45 6.73
N ALA A 28 5.88 -12.45 6.96
CA ALA A 28 5.16 -12.33 8.23
C ALA A 28 4.20 -13.50 8.46
N LEU A 29 3.51 -14.00 7.42
CA LEU A 29 2.70 -15.21 7.51
C LEU A 29 3.54 -16.41 7.92
N TRP A 30 4.71 -16.61 7.26
CA TRP A 30 5.64 -17.69 7.61
C TRP A 30 6.13 -17.59 9.06
N LEU A 31 6.51 -16.38 9.51
CA LEU A 31 6.93 -16.15 10.89
C LEU A 31 5.83 -16.57 11.88
N LEU A 32 4.60 -16.16 11.64
CA LEU A 32 3.49 -16.45 12.56
C LEU A 32 3.16 -17.93 12.60
N ALA A 33 3.05 -18.58 11.43
CA ALA A 33 2.64 -19.97 11.33
C ALA A 33 3.77 -20.95 11.69
N GLU A 34 4.95 -20.82 11.06
CA GLU A 34 6.04 -21.79 11.23
C GLU A 34 6.97 -21.44 12.40
N HIS A 35 7.46 -20.19 12.44
CA HIS A 35 8.45 -19.84 13.45
C HIS A 35 7.85 -19.70 14.85
N TYR A 36 6.67 -19.06 14.96
CA TYR A 36 5.97 -18.91 16.24
C TYR A 36 4.94 -20.01 16.51
N GLY A 37 4.58 -20.83 15.54
CA GLY A 37 3.63 -21.93 15.68
C GLY A 37 2.23 -21.48 16.12
N LEU A 38 1.75 -20.35 15.58
CA LEU A 38 0.43 -19.79 15.89
C LEU A 38 -0.63 -20.36 14.96
N ARG A 39 -1.86 -20.46 15.45
CA ARG A 39 -3.05 -20.72 14.62
C ARG A 39 -3.43 -19.43 13.92
N VAL A 40 -3.11 -19.33 12.63
CA VAL A 40 -3.23 -18.11 11.85
C VAL A 40 -4.42 -18.19 10.90
N LEU A 41 -5.17 -17.10 10.77
CA LEU A 41 -6.15 -16.88 9.70
C LEU A 41 -5.58 -15.84 8.73
N ALA A 42 -5.44 -16.17 7.45
CA ALA A 42 -4.98 -15.21 6.44
C ALA A 42 -6.17 -14.46 5.83
N VAL A 43 -6.06 -13.13 5.71
CA VAL A 43 -7.07 -12.30 5.06
C VAL A 43 -6.44 -11.54 3.90
N HIS A 44 -7.01 -11.71 2.72
CA HIS A 44 -6.58 -11.08 1.48
C HIS A 44 -7.68 -10.17 0.92
N TYR A 45 -7.30 -8.95 0.52
CA TYR A 45 -8.21 -8.05 -0.18
C TYR A 45 -8.15 -8.32 -1.69
N ASP A 46 -9.28 -8.70 -2.28
CA ASP A 46 -9.45 -8.87 -3.73
C ASP A 46 -9.36 -7.51 -4.42
N ASN A 47 -8.13 -7.15 -4.77
CA ASN A 47 -7.82 -5.87 -5.39
C ASN A 47 -7.91 -6.00 -6.92
N PRO A 48 -8.86 -5.30 -7.60
CA PRO A 48 -9.00 -5.37 -9.06
C PRO A 48 -7.77 -4.87 -9.82
N PHE A 49 -6.85 -4.20 -9.15
CA PHE A 49 -5.59 -3.71 -9.69
C PHE A 49 -4.38 -4.51 -9.22
N ALA A 50 -4.59 -5.64 -8.54
CA ALA A 50 -3.49 -6.49 -8.11
C ALA A 50 -2.80 -7.12 -9.32
N HIS A 51 -1.49 -7.33 -9.21
CA HIS A 51 -0.77 -8.17 -10.16
C HIS A 51 -1.16 -9.64 -9.93
N PRO A 52 -1.42 -10.45 -10.98
CA PRO A 52 -1.80 -11.87 -10.81
C PRO A 52 -0.80 -12.67 -9.98
N GLN A 53 0.50 -12.36 -10.09
CA GLN A 53 1.55 -13.00 -9.32
C GLN A 53 1.39 -12.77 -7.81
N ALA A 54 0.83 -11.64 -7.39
CA ALA A 54 0.58 -11.37 -5.97
C ALA A 54 -0.44 -12.35 -5.39
N TYR A 55 -1.57 -12.55 -6.08
CA TYR A 55 -2.56 -13.54 -5.64
C TYR A 55 -2.03 -14.99 -5.71
N ALA A 56 -1.24 -15.31 -6.74
CA ALA A 56 -0.59 -16.62 -6.84
C ALA A 56 0.37 -16.86 -5.65
N ASN A 57 1.08 -15.84 -5.19
CA ASN A 57 1.92 -15.93 -3.99
C ASN A 57 1.10 -16.12 -2.71
N VAL A 58 -0.05 -15.41 -2.58
CA VAL A 58 -0.98 -15.61 -1.44
C VAL A 58 -1.41 -17.06 -1.38
N LYS A 59 -1.96 -17.58 -2.48
CA LYS A 59 -2.43 -18.98 -2.55
C LYS A 59 -1.33 -19.98 -2.22
N ARG A 60 -0.16 -19.80 -2.82
CA ARG A 60 0.96 -20.71 -2.60
C ARG A 60 1.45 -20.71 -1.15
N ALA A 61 1.52 -19.51 -0.53
CA ALA A 61 1.93 -19.38 0.86
C ALA A 61 0.92 -20.02 1.81
N THR A 62 -0.38 -19.75 1.63
CA THR A 62 -1.43 -20.32 2.47
C THR A 62 -1.56 -21.83 2.30
N ASP A 63 -1.47 -22.35 1.05
CA ASP A 63 -1.54 -23.77 0.77
C ASP A 63 -0.32 -24.54 1.37
N ARG A 64 0.90 -23.95 1.31
CA ARG A 64 2.10 -24.58 1.89
C ARG A 64 2.12 -24.63 3.40
N LEU A 65 1.55 -23.60 4.04
CA LEU A 65 1.52 -23.48 5.50
C LEU A 65 0.24 -24.07 6.12
N ASP A 66 -0.65 -24.63 5.30
CA ASP A 66 -1.99 -25.12 5.72
C ASP A 66 -2.77 -24.06 6.52
N VAL A 67 -2.68 -22.80 6.07
CA VAL A 67 -3.33 -21.65 6.70
C VAL A 67 -4.63 -21.32 5.96
N PRO A 68 -5.78 -21.28 6.65
CA PRO A 68 -7.04 -20.87 6.05
C PRO A 68 -6.98 -19.44 5.50
N LEU A 69 -7.58 -19.22 4.33
CA LEU A 69 -7.61 -17.95 3.62
C LEU A 69 -9.04 -17.42 3.47
N VAL A 70 -9.28 -16.23 3.97
CA VAL A 70 -10.51 -15.45 3.70
C VAL A 70 -10.19 -14.36 2.69
N VAL A 71 -10.97 -14.31 1.61
CA VAL A 71 -10.84 -13.27 0.59
C VAL A 71 -11.98 -12.27 0.76
N VAL A 72 -11.62 -11.01 0.94
CA VAL A 72 -12.56 -9.89 1.14
C VAL A 72 -12.40 -8.85 0.03
N GLY A 73 -13.44 -8.05 -0.22
CA GLY A 73 -13.36 -7.01 -1.24
C GLY A 73 -14.62 -6.14 -1.29
N ASP A 74 -14.54 -5.08 -2.08
CA ASP A 74 -15.70 -4.22 -2.34
C ASP A 74 -16.68 -4.91 -3.28
N ARG A 75 -17.97 -4.79 -2.96
CA ARG A 75 -19.05 -5.23 -3.84
C ARG A 75 -19.26 -4.22 -4.97
N GLU A 76 -19.82 -4.67 -6.11
CA GLU A 76 -20.32 -3.81 -7.19
C GLU A 76 -19.27 -2.90 -7.85
N ASP A 77 -18.02 -3.33 -7.96
CA ASP A 77 -16.91 -2.56 -8.57
C ASP A 77 -16.70 -1.14 -7.99
N VAL A 78 -17.10 -0.93 -6.73
CA VAL A 78 -16.96 0.37 -6.05
C VAL A 78 -15.52 0.86 -6.09
N HIS A 79 -14.55 -0.03 -5.90
CA HIS A 79 -13.13 0.30 -5.98
C HIS A 79 -12.74 0.86 -7.36
N VAL A 80 -13.17 0.19 -8.44
CA VAL A 80 -12.88 0.61 -9.83
C VAL A 80 -13.56 1.93 -10.15
N ARG A 81 -14.82 2.12 -9.76
CA ARG A 81 -15.56 3.37 -9.98
C ARG A 81 -14.92 4.54 -9.22
N CYS A 82 -14.56 4.32 -7.95
CA CYS A 82 -13.88 5.34 -7.14
C CYS A 82 -12.53 5.73 -7.77
N PHE A 83 -11.72 4.75 -8.16
CA PHE A 83 -10.45 4.99 -8.85
C PHE A 83 -10.65 5.81 -10.13
N ARG A 84 -11.60 5.41 -11.00
CA ARG A 84 -11.96 6.14 -12.23
C ARG A 84 -12.29 7.60 -11.96
N ASN A 85 -13.14 7.85 -10.97
CA ASN A 85 -13.56 9.20 -10.61
C ASN A 85 -12.38 10.05 -10.10
N ASN A 86 -11.56 9.46 -9.23
CA ASN A 86 -10.41 10.13 -8.64
C ASN A 86 -9.33 10.46 -9.68
N VAL A 87 -9.06 9.54 -10.61
CA VAL A 87 -8.12 9.77 -11.72
C VAL A 87 -8.62 10.90 -12.62
N ARG A 88 -9.89 10.88 -13.04
CA ARG A 88 -10.48 11.97 -13.82
C ARG A 88 -10.41 13.31 -13.12
N ALA A 89 -10.71 13.34 -11.81
CA ALA A 89 -10.60 14.53 -11.00
C ALA A 89 -9.14 15.02 -10.91
N PHE A 90 -8.20 14.11 -10.66
CA PHE A 90 -6.78 14.42 -10.61
C PHE A 90 -6.29 15.07 -11.91
N PHE A 91 -6.58 14.49 -13.07
CA PHE A 91 -6.12 15.06 -14.35
C PHE A 91 -6.76 16.39 -14.73
N ARG A 92 -7.93 16.75 -14.16
CA ARG A 92 -8.49 18.10 -14.30
C ARG A 92 -7.69 19.16 -13.54
N ARG A 93 -7.16 18.79 -12.37
CA ARG A 93 -6.37 19.67 -11.51
C ARG A 93 -5.30 18.84 -10.77
N PRO A 94 -4.18 18.55 -11.43
CA PRO A 94 -3.13 17.72 -10.85
C PRO A 94 -2.46 18.41 -9.66
N ARG A 95 -2.36 17.66 -8.56
CA ARG A 95 -1.65 18.06 -7.34
C ARG A 95 -0.85 16.85 -6.82
N PRO A 96 0.47 16.96 -6.59
CA PRO A 96 1.29 15.84 -6.13
C PRO A 96 0.74 15.15 -4.86
N ALA A 97 0.19 15.93 -3.91
CA ALA A 97 -0.42 15.40 -2.70
C ALA A 97 -1.59 14.44 -2.97
N MET A 98 -2.29 14.61 -4.11
CA MET A 98 -3.47 13.82 -4.46
C MET A 98 -3.13 12.51 -5.20
N ILE A 99 -1.89 12.30 -5.63
CA ILE A 99 -1.47 11.04 -6.27
C ILE A 99 -1.72 9.84 -5.35
N SER A 100 -1.43 9.96 -4.06
CA SER A 100 -1.69 8.89 -3.09
C SER A 100 -3.18 8.64 -2.81
N MET A 101 -4.04 9.59 -3.18
CA MET A 101 -5.49 9.54 -2.97
C MET A 101 -6.26 9.03 -4.19
N MET A 102 -5.60 8.78 -5.32
CA MET A 102 -6.28 8.25 -6.51
C MET A 102 -6.89 6.87 -6.27
N CYS A 103 -6.23 6.02 -5.48
CA CYS A 103 -6.73 4.69 -5.14
C CYS A 103 -6.99 4.58 -3.63
N LEU A 104 -8.23 4.33 -3.25
CA LEU A 104 -8.69 4.27 -1.85
C LEU A 104 -9.20 2.89 -1.42
N GLY A 105 -9.65 2.03 -2.35
CA GLY A 105 -10.35 0.80 -2.02
C GLY A 105 -9.55 -0.13 -1.11
N CYS A 106 -8.31 -0.49 -1.48
CA CYS A 106 -7.48 -1.39 -0.69
C CYS A 106 -7.09 -0.83 0.70
N LYS A 107 -7.21 0.48 0.92
CA LYS A 107 -6.94 1.09 2.23
C LYS A 107 -8.01 0.77 3.28
N ASN A 108 -9.14 0.18 2.88
CA ASN A 108 -10.19 -0.28 3.80
C ASN A 108 -9.91 -1.67 4.37
N ILE A 109 -8.75 -2.27 4.08
CA ILE A 109 -8.43 -3.64 4.51
C ILE A 109 -8.47 -3.83 6.03
N LEU A 110 -8.12 -2.80 6.83
CA LEU A 110 -8.23 -2.88 8.29
C LEU A 110 -9.67 -3.07 8.76
N ARG A 111 -10.63 -2.42 8.08
CA ARG A 111 -12.06 -2.61 8.39
C ARG A 111 -12.50 -4.03 8.05
N TYR A 112 -12.15 -4.53 6.88
CA TYR A 112 -12.49 -5.90 6.49
C TYR A 112 -11.82 -6.92 7.41
N GLY A 113 -10.54 -6.72 7.75
CA GLY A 113 -9.84 -7.56 8.71
C GLY A 113 -10.54 -7.57 10.07
N ALA A 114 -10.93 -6.41 10.60
CA ALA A 114 -11.64 -6.36 11.88
C ALA A 114 -13.01 -7.05 11.84
N GLU A 115 -13.73 -6.98 10.71
CA GLU A 115 -14.99 -7.73 10.50
C GLU A 115 -14.72 -9.25 10.51
N VAL A 116 -13.70 -9.71 9.78
CA VAL A 116 -13.30 -11.13 9.72
C VAL A 116 -12.78 -11.62 11.08
N ALA A 117 -11.93 -10.84 11.74
CA ALA A 117 -11.40 -11.17 13.07
C ALA A 117 -12.51 -11.42 14.09
N ARG A 118 -13.56 -10.58 14.08
CA ARG A 118 -14.75 -10.75 14.94
C ARG A 118 -15.55 -11.99 14.58
N GLU A 119 -15.78 -12.22 13.29
CA GLU A 119 -16.55 -13.38 12.81
C GLU A 119 -15.87 -14.71 13.17
N HIS A 120 -14.53 -14.74 13.09
CA HIS A 120 -13.74 -15.95 13.35
C HIS A 120 -13.12 -16.00 14.76
N GLY A 121 -13.32 -14.99 15.58
CA GLY A 121 -12.83 -14.95 16.96
C GLY A 121 -11.31 -14.77 17.08
N ALA A 122 -10.66 -14.12 16.11
CA ALA A 122 -9.23 -13.82 16.17
C ALA A 122 -8.98 -12.54 17.00
N PRO A 123 -8.26 -12.61 18.14
CA PRO A 123 -8.13 -11.45 19.04
C PRO A 123 -7.08 -10.43 18.59
N LEU A 124 -6.24 -10.78 17.62
CA LEU A 124 -5.11 -9.98 17.14
C LEU A 124 -5.06 -9.94 15.64
N ILE A 125 -4.99 -8.75 15.05
CA ILE A 125 -4.71 -8.54 13.62
C ILE A 125 -3.26 -8.12 13.45
N VAL A 126 -2.52 -8.87 12.64
CA VAL A 126 -1.13 -8.61 12.31
C VAL A 126 -1.02 -7.97 10.93
N THR A 127 -0.23 -6.91 10.83
CA THR A 127 0.14 -6.28 9.56
C THR A 127 1.66 -6.34 9.36
N ALA A 128 2.08 -6.38 8.09
CA ALA A 128 3.48 -6.53 7.71
C ALA A 128 4.10 -5.25 7.10
N SER A 129 3.53 -4.09 7.39
CA SER A 129 4.15 -2.83 6.98
C SER A 129 5.47 -2.62 7.71
N THR A 130 6.46 -2.10 7.02
CA THR A 130 7.75 -1.75 7.63
C THR A 130 7.80 -0.26 8.00
N PRO A 131 8.56 0.14 9.02
CA PRO A 131 8.75 1.55 9.34
C PRO A 131 9.43 2.33 8.20
N TYR A 132 10.14 1.64 7.32
CA TYR A 132 10.87 2.21 6.17
C TYR A 132 9.96 2.65 5.02
N GLU A 133 8.72 2.17 4.97
CA GLU A 133 7.73 2.54 3.95
C GLU A 133 7.00 3.86 4.22
N GLN A 134 7.29 4.50 5.36
CA GLN A 134 6.78 5.82 5.67
C GLN A 134 7.57 6.91 4.94
N LEU A 135 7.30 7.07 3.64
CA LEU A 135 8.06 7.94 2.75
C LEU A 135 7.94 9.43 3.15
N PRO A 136 9.07 10.09 3.52
CA PRO A 136 9.05 11.45 4.05
C PRO A 136 8.46 12.48 3.09
N PHE A 137 8.72 12.36 1.78
CA PHE A 137 8.21 13.30 0.80
C PHE A 137 6.67 13.32 0.74
N LYS A 138 6.00 12.18 0.96
CA LYS A 138 4.53 12.13 1.01
C LYS A 138 3.97 12.90 2.20
N LYS A 139 4.68 12.88 3.33
CA LYS A 139 4.32 13.71 4.50
C LYS A 139 4.54 15.19 4.19
N ALA A 140 5.66 15.52 3.56
CA ALA A 140 5.97 16.90 3.16
C ALA A 140 4.94 17.47 2.17
N LEU A 141 4.49 16.69 1.18
CA LEU A 141 3.41 17.09 0.26
C LEU A 141 2.09 17.43 0.96
N GLN A 142 1.88 16.89 2.15
CA GLN A 142 0.71 17.14 3.00
C GLN A 142 0.98 18.24 4.05
N GLY A 143 2.10 18.97 3.95
CA GLY A 143 2.47 20.02 4.91
C GLY A 143 2.84 19.49 6.30
N VAL A 144 3.24 18.22 6.41
CA VAL A 144 3.59 17.59 7.69
C VAL A 144 5.11 17.57 7.85
N PRO A 145 5.67 18.24 8.87
CA PRO A 145 7.11 18.18 9.15
C PRO A 145 7.55 16.78 9.58
N LEU A 146 8.83 16.49 9.37
CA LEU A 146 9.45 15.26 9.88
C LEU A 146 9.34 15.23 11.42
N GLY A 147 9.02 14.06 11.97
CA GLY A 147 8.84 13.88 13.42
C GLY A 147 7.51 14.40 13.98
N ALA A 148 6.59 14.88 13.15
CA ALA A 148 5.28 15.28 13.63
C ALA A 148 4.49 14.10 14.22
N SER A 149 3.68 14.38 15.24
CA SER A 149 2.78 13.39 15.85
C SER A 149 1.73 12.87 14.85
N HIS A 150 1.23 11.67 15.11
CA HIS A 150 0.16 11.08 14.30
C HIS A 150 -1.06 12.00 14.23
N LEU A 151 -1.46 12.62 15.33
CA LEU A 151 -2.60 13.56 15.36
C LEU A 151 -2.40 14.72 14.36
N ARG A 152 -1.20 15.30 14.32
CA ARG A 152 -0.87 16.38 13.37
C ARG A 152 -0.89 15.88 11.92
N LEU A 153 -0.41 14.66 11.68
CA LEU A 153 -0.48 14.03 10.36
C LEU A 153 -1.93 13.87 9.89
N TYR A 154 -2.82 13.35 10.75
CA TYR A 154 -4.23 13.15 10.40
C TYR A 154 -4.96 14.48 10.22
N ALA A 155 -4.70 15.47 11.08
CA ALA A 155 -5.27 16.80 10.92
C ALA A 155 -4.84 17.45 9.59
N SER A 156 -3.57 17.35 9.22
CA SER A 156 -3.08 17.87 7.94
C SER A 156 -3.67 17.14 6.74
N ARG A 157 -3.81 15.84 6.80
CA ARG A 157 -4.50 15.04 5.75
C ARG A 157 -5.97 15.46 5.59
N PHE A 158 -6.66 15.70 6.70
CA PHE A 158 -8.04 16.18 6.69
C PHE A 158 -8.17 17.53 6.00
N TRP A 159 -7.32 18.50 6.40
CA TRP A 159 -7.35 19.85 5.80
C TRP A 159 -6.94 19.83 4.33
N THR A 160 -5.93 19.04 3.95
CA THR A 160 -5.53 18.88 2.54
C THR A 160 -6.69 18.29 1.73
N GLY A 161 -7.34 17.23 2.24
CA GLY A 161 -8.51 16.63 1.59
C GLY A 161 -9.66 17.61 1.43
N LEU A 162 -10.02 18.33 2.50
CA LEU A 162 -11.10 19.32 2.47
C LEU A 162 -10.80 20.45 1.46
N THR A 163 -9.58 20.95 1.46
CA THR A 163 -9.14 21.99 0.51
C THR A 163 -9.23 21.50 -0.94
N GLU A 164 -8.77 20.27 -1.20
CA GLU A 164 -8.82 19.70 -2.54
C GLU A 164 -10.26 19.40 -3.00
N LEU A 165 -11.14 18.96 -2.13
CA LEU A 165 -12.57 18.80 -2.43
C LEU A 165 -13.22 20.15 -2.81
N ALA A 166 -12.89 21.21 -2.07
CA ALA A 166 -13.40 22.55 -2.35
C ALA A 166 -12.88 23.13 -3.68
N LEU A 167 -11.62 22.84 -4.02
CA LEU A 167 -10.96 23.37 -5.21
C LEU A 167 -11.16 22.50 -6.47
N ASN A 168 -11.59 21.24 -6.30
CA ASN A 168 -11.82 20.30 -7.39
C ASN A 168 -13.10 19.48 -7.17
N PRO A 169 -14.26 20.01 -7.57
CA PRO A 169 -15.55 19.33 -7.43
C PRO A 169 -15.62 17.96 -8.11
N GLY A 170 -14.67 17.63 -8.99
CA GLY A 170 -14.58 16.31 -9.61
C GLY A 170 -14.43 15.16 -8.61
N TYR A 171 -13.96 15.41 -7.38
CA TYR A 171 -13.92 14.44 -6.29
C TYR A 171 -15.25 14.27 -5.55
N LEU A 172 -16.24 15.15 -5.78
CA LEU A 172 -17.54 15.14 -5.08
C LEU A 172 -18.50 14.10 -5.69
N THR A 173 -18.08 12.87 -5.81
CA THR A 173 -18.93 11.74 -6.19
C THR A 173 -19.29 10.91 -4.97
N HIS A 174 -20.44 10.24 -4.98
CA HIS A 174 -20.87 9.37 -3.88
C HIS A 174 -19.80 8.33 -3.53
N ASP A 175 -19.27 7.62 -4.55
CA ASP A 175 -18.25 6.57 -4.34
C ASP A 175 -16.96 7.16 -3.75
N THR A 176 -16.48 8.30 -4.25
CA THR A 176 -15.28 8.96 -3.72
C THR A 176 -15.47 9.43 -2.28
N LEU A 177 -16.59 10.08 -1.97
CA LEU A 177 -16.86 10.58 -0.63
C LEU A 177 -17.02 9.44 0.38
N ALA A 178 -17.77 8.39 0.02
CA ALA A 178 -17.97 7.23 0.88
C ALA A 178 -16.65 6.49 1.14
N GLN A 179 -15.83 6.27 0.10
CA GLN A 179 -14.52 5.62 0.26
C GLN A 179 -13.54 6.51 1.01
N THR A 180 -13.54 7.82 0.77
CA THR A 180 -12.69 8.76 1.51
C THR A 180 -13.00 8.76 3.00
N ALA A 181 -14.28 8.82 3.37
CA ALA A 181 -14.69 8.78 4.77
C ALA A 181 -14.27 7.47 5.47
N ARG A 182 -14.52 6.33 4.82
CA ARG A 182 -14.09 5.01 5.32
C ARG A 182 -12.58 4.91 5.44
N THR A 183 -11.84 5.31 4.40
CA THR A 183 -10.38 5.28 4.38
C THR A 183 -9.77 6.19 5.43
N PHE A 184 -10.34 7.38 5.66
CA PHE A 184 -9.82 8.33 6.64
C PHE A 184 -9.85 7.74 8.06
N ALA A 185 -10.90 7.02 8.40
CA ALA A 185 -11.03 6.34 9.70
C ALA A 185 -10.10 5.11 9.83
N ASN A 186 -9.82 4.41 8.72
CA ASN A 186 -9.11 3.12 8.69
C ASN A 186 -7.77 3.16 7.96
N LEU A 187 -7.12 4.33 7.84
CA LEU A 187 -5.96 4.53 6.97
C LEU A 187 -4.75 3.66 7.33
N ASP A 188 -4.51 3.48 8.61
CA ASP A 188 -3.51 2.59 9.18
C ASP A 188 -3.83 2.28 10.65
N ILE A 189 -3.12 1.32 11.23
CA ILE A 189 -3.32 0.89 12.63
C ILE A 189 -3.01 1.99 13.68
N PHE A 190 -2.30 3.05 13.28
CA PHE A 190 -1.99 4.21 14.13
C PHE A 190 -3.06 5.31 14.04
N SER A 191 -4.13 5.09 13.29
CA SER A 191 -5.25 6.02 13.22
C SER A 191 -5.87 6.20 14.62
N PRO A 192 -6.06 7.44 15.09
CA PRO A 192 -6.69 7.68 16.37
C PRO A 192 -8.14 7.17 16.45
N ALA A 193 -8.77 6.86 15.32
CA ALA A 193 -10.11 6.29 15.27
C ALA A 193 -10.13 4.77 15.55
N VAL A 194 -9.04 4.05 15.28
CA VAL A 194 -8.98 2.59 15.37
C VAL A 194 -9.36 2.06 16.76
N PRO A 195 -8.85 2.58 17.89
CA PRO A 195 -9.24 2.08 19.21
C PRO A 195 -10.74 2.27 19.53
N PHE A 196 -11.39 3.24 18.91
CA PHE A 196 -12.83 3.49 19.10
C PHE A 196 -13.70 2.65 18.16
N LEU A 197 -13.22 2.38 16.95
CA LEU A 197 -13.92 1.57 15.96
C LEU A 197 -13.83 0.07 16.26
N TYR A 198 -12.70 -0.36 16.83
CA TYR A 198 -12.36 -1.76 17.05
C TYR A 198 -11.83 -1.99 18.47
N PRO A 199 -12.64 -1.72 19.53
CA PRO A 199 -12.17 -1.82 20.91
C PRO A 199 -11.89 -3.26 21.36
N ASP A 200 -12.45 -4.23 20.67
CA ASP A 200 -12.37 -5.67 20.91
C ASP A 200 -11.28 -6.38 20.12
N VAL A 201 -10.55 -5.67 19.24
CA VAL A 201 -9.50 -6.25 18.39
C VAL A 201 -8.18 -5.50 18.62
N ARG A 202 -7.11 -6.25 18.85
CA ARG A 202 -5.75 -5.70 18.94
C ARG A 202 -5.10 -5.67 17.57
N PHE A 203 -4.21 -4.69 17.37
CA PHE A 203 -3.46 -4.55 16.12
C PHE A 203 -1.96 -4.57 16.40
N LEU A 204 -1.21 -5.33 15.59
CA LEU A 204 0.23 -5.42 15.66
C LEU A 204 0.85 -5.20 14.28
N CYS A 205 1.74 -4.23 14.17
CA CYS A 205 2.62 -4.10 13.01
C CYS A 205 3.95 -4.81 13.33
N ILE A 206 4.12 -6.03 12.83
CA ILE A 206 5.16 -6.94 13.31
C ILE A 206 6.59 -6.41 13.12
N PHE A 207 6.87 -5.74 11.97
CA PHE A 207 8.20 -5.21 11.67
C PHE A 207 8.57 -3.90 12.37
N TYR A 208 7.70 -3.38 13.23
CA TYR A 208 8.07 -2.32 14.19
C TYR A 208 8.75 -2.90 15.44
N TYR A 209 8.64 -4.20 15.65
CA TYR A 209 9.19 -4.90 16.81
C TYR A 209 10.25 -5.94 16.42
N LEU A 210 10.21 -6.47 15.21
CA LEU A 210 11.20 -7.40 14.68
C LEU A 210 12.10 -6.69 13.67
N ARG A 211 13.38 -7.01 13.73
CA ARG A 211 14.34 -6.51 12.74
C ARG A 211 13.96 -7.05 11.36
N TRP A 212 13.77 -6.13 10.43
CA TRP A 212 13.55 -6.45 9.03
C TRP A 212 14.91 -6.50 8.31
N ASP A 213 15.18 -7.61 7.63
CA ASP A 213 16.39 -7.86 6.86
C ASP A 213 16.01 -8.40 5.47
N GLU A 214 16.17 -7.59 4.44
CA GLU A 214 15.69 -7.92 3.09
C GLU A 214 16.27 -9.23 2.55
N PRO A 215 17.58 -9.53 2.66
CA PRO A 215 18.15 -10.80 2.21
C PRO A 215 17.51 -12.02 2.89
N THR A 216 17.30 -11.94 4.18
CA THR A 216 16.65 -13.02 4.95
C THR A 216 15.19 -13.18 4.54
N VAL A 217 14.44 -12.08 4.43
CA VAL A 217 13.05 -12.09 3.96
C VAL A 217 12.94 -12.77 2.60
N LEU A 218 13.72 -12.32 1.62
CA LEU A 218 13.66 -12.84 0.26
C LEU A 218 14.08 -14.31 0.17
N ARG A 219 15.13 -14.72 0.90
CA ARG A 219 15.55 -16.11 0.95
C ARG A 219 14.45 -16.99 1.51
N THR A 220 13.92 -16.67 2.68
CA THR A 220 12.87 -17.45 3.35
C THR A 220 11.62 -17.59 2.48
N VAL A 221 11.09 -16.50 1.94
CA VAL A 221 9.86 -16.58 1.14
C VAL A 221 10.06 -17.39 -0.15
N ARG A 222 11.25 -17.35 -0.74
CA ARG A 222 11.56 -18.15 -1.94
C ARG A 222 11.71 -19.63 -1.63
N GLU A 223 12.49 -19.97 -0.63
CA GLU A 223 12.80 -21.35 -0.26
C GLU A 223 11.59 -22.04 0.38
N GLU A 224 10.98 -21.39 1.38
CA GLU A 224 9.91 -21.98 2.16
C GLU A 224 8.53 -21.87 1.50
N LEU A 225 8.23 -20.74 0.84
CA LEU A 225 6.91 -20.49 0.29
C LEU A 225 6.85 -20.58 -1.24
N GLY A 226 8.00 -20.66 -1.93
CA GLY A 226 8.07 -20.62 -3.38
C GLY A 226 7.59 -19.29 -3.97
N TRP A 227 7.74 -18.22 -3.21
CA TRP A 227 7.40 -16.87 -3.62
C TRP A 227 8.23 -16.42 -4.81
N SER A 228 7.62 -15.70 -5.73
CA SER A 228 8.32 -15.07 -6.86
C SER A 228 7.74 -13.69 -7.16
N LYS A 229 8.59 -12.81 -7.71
CA LYS A 229 8.14 -11.58 -8.35
C LYS A 229 7.83 -11.84 -9.82
N PRO A 230 7.07 -10.96 -10.49
CA PRO A 230 6.93 -10.99 -11.94
C PRO A 230 8.28 -10.87 -12.64
N GLU A 231 8.45 -11.53 -13.79
CA GLU A 231 9.69 -11.46 -14.57
C GLU A 231 9.97 -10.07 -15.10
N GLU A 232 8.90 -9.35 -15.47
CA GLU A 232 8.95 -7.99 -16.02
C GLU A 232 9.31 -6.90 -15.00
N THR A 233 9.28 -7.22 -13.69
CA THR A 233 9.65 -6.25 -12.64
C THR A 233 11.08 -6.47 -12.15
N ASP A 234 11.87 -5.40 -12.06
CA ASP A 234 13.23 -5.48 -11.54
C ASP A 234 13.25 -5.55 -10.01
N SER A 235 12.36 -4.81 -9.35
CA SER A 235 12.29 -4.72 -7.90
C SER A 235 11.32 -5.74 -7.28
N PRO A 236 11.68 -6.39 -6.15
CA PRO A 236 10.76 -7.18 -5.35
C PRO A 236 9.81 -6.33 -4.50
N TRP A 237 9.98 -4.99 -4.52
CA TRP A 237 9.21 -4.06 -3.71
C TRP A 237 8.01 -3.50 -4.47
N ARG A 238 6.81 -3.63 -3.90
CA ARG A 238 5.54 -3.06 -4.39
C ARG A 238 5.13 -3.43 -5.82
N PHE A 239 5.46 -4.64 -6.29
CA PHE A 239 4.95 -5.15 -7.55
C PHE A 239 3.49 -5.64 -7.46
N ASP A 240 3.00 -5.81 -6.25
CA ASP A 240 1.68 -6.38 -5.94
C ASP A 240 0.49 -5.56 -6.47
N CYS A 241 0.72 -4.29 -6.85
CA CYS A 241 -0.32 -3.42 -7.38
C CYS A 241 0.10 -2.68 -8.65
N ARG A 242 -0.65 -2.88 -9.75
CA ARG A 242 -0.42 -2.23 -11.05
C ARG A 242 -0.60 -0.70 -11.06
N ILE A 243 -1.16 -0.11 -9.99
CA ILE A 243 -1.24 1.36 -9.85
C ILE A 243 0.12 1.96 -9.46
N GLY A 244 1.07 1.15 -8.98
CA GLY A 244 2.43 1.59 -8.64
C GLY A 244 3.12 2.35 -9.76
N PRO A 245 3.28 1.76 -10.97
CA PRO A 245 3.86 2.43 -12.14
C PRO A 245 3.23 3.78 -12.48
N LEU A 246 1.89 3.87 -12.46
CA LEU A 246 1.21 5.15 -12.71
C LEU A 246 1.57 6.22 -11.65
N LYS A 247 1.65 5.85 -10.38
CA LYS A 247 2.03 6.80 -9.32
C LYS A 247 3.48 7.27 -9.49
N ASP A 248 4.39 6.35 -9.77
CA ASP A 248 5.81 6.67 -9.99
C ASP A 248 5.99 7.54 -11.24
N PHE A 249 5.28 7.23 -12.34
CA PHE A 249 5.24 8.07 -13.53
C PHE A 249 4.80 9.52 -13.20
N LEU A 250 3.71 9.66 -12.44
CA LEU A 250 3.21 10.98 -12.06
C LEU A 250 4.15 11.71 -11.08
N TYR A 251 4.71 11.03 -10.10
CA TYR A 251 5.71 11.62 -9.19
C TYR A 251 6.97 12.05 -9.95
N ARG A 252 7.48 11.22 -10.85
CA ARG A 252 8.63 11.57 -11.70
C ARG A 252 8.36 12.83 -12.51
N ARG A 253 7.20 12.89 -13.16
CA ARG A 253 6.81 14.05 -13.98
C ARG A 253 6.60 15.33 -13.17
N MET A 254 6.02 15.22 -11.99
CA MET A 254 5.65 16.41 -11.19
C MET A 254 6.72 16.86 -10.19
N LEU A 255 7.59 15.95 -9.75
CA LEU A 255 8.53 16.20 -8.65
C LEU A 255 9.98 15.83 -9.01
N GLY A 256 10.23 15.15 -10.13
CA GLY A 256 11.55 14.64 -10.51
C GLY A 256 12.04 13.45 -9.67
N LEU A 257 11.17 12.81 -8.85
CA LEU A 257 11.52 11.67 -8.01
C LEU A 257 10.41 10.61 -8.03
N THR A 258 10.72 9.38 -7.58
CA THR A 258 9.77 8.28 -7.41
C THR A 258 9.67 7.82 -5.96
N GLU A 259 8.72 6.92 -5.68
CA GLU A 259 8.60 6.28 -4.36
C GLU A 259 9.84 5.44 -4.05
N LYS A 260 10.47 4.81 -5.04
CA LYS A 260 11.66 3.97 -4.90
C LYS A 260 12.86 4.75 -4.39
N GLU A 261 13.17 5.90 -4.99
CA GLU A 261 14.27 6.77 -4.54
C GLU A 261 14.09 7.21 -3.09
N SER A 262 12.86 7.57 -2.72
CA SER A 262 12.56 7.93 -1.34
C SER A 262 12.70 6.73 -0.39
N PHE A 263 12.26 5.54 -0.80
CA PHE A 263 12.39 4.32 -0.03
C PHE A 263 13.86 3.95 0.21
N TYR A 264 14.68 3.90 -0.84
CA TYR A 264 16.12 3.63 -0.69
C TYR A 264 16.85 4.70 0.13
N SER A 265 16.43 5.96 0.00
CA SER A 265 16.96 7.02 0.87
C SER A 265 16.62 6.78 2.37
N VAL A 266 15.48 6.21 2.68
CA VAL A 266 15.16 5.80 4.06
C VAL A 266 16.05 4.65 4.48
N LEU A 267 16.19 3.60 3.66
CA LEU A 267 17.03 2.43 3.99
C LEU A 267 18.50 2.81 4.22
N ILE A 268 19.05 3.77 3.44
CA ILE A 268 20.41 4.28 3.66
C ILE A 268 20.53 4.98 5.01
N ARG A 269 19.58 5.86 5.36
CA ARG A 269 19.61 6.58 6.64
C ARG A 269 19.48 5.68 7.86
N GLU A 270 18.75 4.59 7.71
CA GLU A 270 18.57 3.57 8.75
C GLU A 270 19.71 2.54 8.78
N GLY A 271 20.72 2.68 7.88
CA GLY A 271 21.85 1.78 7.81
C GLY A 271 21.53 0.36 7.34
N ILE A 272 20.42 0.17 6.63
CA ILE A 272 19.96 -1.13 6.12
C ILE A 272 20.72 -1.50 4.84
N ILE A 273 20.96 -0.52 3.97
CA ILE A 273 21.73 -0.69 2.73
C ILE A 273 22.78 0.43 2.58
N GLY A 274 23.85 0.15 1.82
CA GLY A 274 24.83 1.15 1.43
C GLY A 274 24.28 2.09 0.34
N ARG A 275 24.86 3.29 0.25
CA ARG A 275 24.50 4.26 -0.81
C ARG A 275 24.81 3.72 -2.20
N GLU A 276 25.93 3.04 -2.37
CA GLU A 276 26.36 2.46 -3.66
C GLU A 276 25.38 1.38 -4.11
N ASP A 277 24.99 0.46 -3.20
CA ASP A 277 23.96 -0.57 -3.46
C ASP A 277 22.62 0.07 -3.87
N ALA A 278 22.20 1.13 -3.19
CA ALA A 278 20.98 1.85 -3.54
C ALA A 278 21.04 2.46 -4.95
N LEU A 279 22.17 3.07 -5.32
CA LEU A 279 22.38 3.64 -6.66
C LEU A 279 22.42 2.57 -7.75
N GLU A 280 23.06 1.43 -7.49
CA GLU A 280 23.05 0.29 -8.42
C GLU A 280 21.64 -0.29 -8.63
N ARG A 281 20.85 -0.39 -7.56
CA ARG A 281 19.45 -0.85 -7.66
C ARG A 281 18.63 0.13 -8.51
N LEU A 282 18.73 1.43 -8.25
CA LEU A 282 18.04 2.46 -9.02
C LEU A 282 18.44 2.45 -10.49
N ALA A 283 19.71 2.23 -10.79
CA ALA A 283 20.21 2.15 -12.18
C ALA A 283 19.70 0.93 -12.95
N ARG A 284 19.38 -0.17 -12.24
CA ARG A 284 18.79 -1.39 -12.84
C ARG A 284 17.28 -1.27 -13.01
N GLU A 285 16.62 -0.54 -12.11
CA GLU A 285 15.18 -0.39 -12.12
C GLU A 285 14.75 0.60 -13.18
N ARG A 286 14.00 0.11 -14.17
CA ARG A 286 13.48 0.96 -15.25
C ARG A 286 12.54 2.03 -14.71
N GLU A 287 12.56 3.18 -15.34
CA GLU A 287 11.51 4.18 -15.13
C GLU A 287 10.17 3.66 -15.66
N PRO A 288 9.07 3.95 -14.94
CA PRO A 288 7.74 3.56 -15.40
C PRO A 288 7.44 4.18 -16.77
N THR A 289 7.03 3.34 -17.71
CA THR A 289 6.66 3.80 -19.04
C THR A 289 5.19 4.28 -19.07
N PRO A 290 4.81 5.11 -20.06
CA PRO A 290 3.41 5.45 -20.29
C PRO A 290 2.53 4.22 -20.49
N GLU A 291 3.04 3.19 -21.17
CA GLU A 291 2.33 1.94 -21.47
C GLU A 291 2.02 1.15 -20.21
N GLU A 292 2.99 0.98 -19.30
CA GLU A 292 2.79 0.35 -17.98
C GLU A 292 1.79 1.13 -17.14
N SER A 293 1.85 2.47 -17.21
CA SER A 293 0.90 3.35 -16.54
C SER A 293 -0.51 3.21 -17.11
N ASP A 294 -0.64 3.00 -18.43
CA ASP A 294 -1.93 2.83 -19.10
C ASP A 294 -2.59 1.49 -18.76
N GLU A 295 -1.81 0.45 -18.47
CA GLU A 295 -2.35 -0.87 -18.10
C GLU A 295 -3.27 -0.82 -16.87
N CYS A 296 -2.93 -0.04 -15.86
CA CYS A 296 -3.78 0.09 -14.68
C CYS A 296 -5.04 0.92 -14.92
N LEU A 297 -5.06 1.73 -15.96
CA LEU A 297 -6.20 2.59 -16.34
C LEU A 297 -7.27 1.83 -17.14
N ARG A 298 -6.88 0.78 -17.86
CA ARG A 298 -7.79 -0.02 -18.72
C ARG A 298 -8.99 -0.62 -17.96
N PRO A 299 -8.82 -1.25 -16.77
CA PRO A 299 -9.97 -1.77 -16.01
C PRO A 299 -10.97 -0.67 -15.60
N ALA A 300 -10.50 0.57 -15.49
CA ALA A 300 -11.33 1.72 -15.19
C ALA A 300 -11.93 2.37 -16.47
N GLY A 301 -11.65 1.84 -17.66
CA GLY A 301 -12.08 2.42 -18.95
C GLY A 301 -11.47 3.80 -19.17
N LEU A 302 -10.20 3.97 -18.84
CA LEU A 302 -9.43 5.22 -19.01
C LEU A 302 -8.18 4.94 -19.85
N SER A 303 -7.68 5.97 -20.54
CA SER A 303 -6.41 5.98 -21.25
C SER A 303 -5.55 7.15 -20.77
N LEU A 304 -4.28 6.90 -20.49
CA LEU A 304 -3.33 7.93 -20.08
C LEU A 304 -3.18 9.00 -21.16
N LYS A 305 -3.13 8.57 -22.44
CA LYS A 305 -3.03 9.49 -23.59
C LYS A 305 -4.21 10.48 -23.60
N GLU A 306 -5.45 9.98 -23.52
CA GLU A 306 -6.66 10.82 -23.52
C GLU A 306 -6.68 11.78 -22.32
N LEU A 307 -6.26 11.30 -21.14
CA LEU A 307 -6.19 12.11 -19.94
C LEU A 307 -5.16 13.24 -20.06
N MET A 308 -4.00 12.97 -20.68
CA MET A 308 -2.96 13.96 -20.91
C MET A 308 -3.34 14.96 -22.00
N GLU A 309 -3.94 14.51 -23.10
CA GLU A 309 -4.43 15.36 -24.19
C GLU A 309 -5.53 16.33 -23.72
N ALA A 310 -6.36 15.91 -22.77
CA ALA A 310 -7.37 16.77 -22.16
C ALA A 310 -6.78 17.97 -21.38
N ASN A 311 -5.49 17.92 -21.04
CA ASN A 311 -4.82 18.96 -20.28
C ASN A 311 -3.33 19.15 -20.67
N PRO A 312 -3.03 19.49 -21.96
CA PRO A 312 -1.65 19.51 -22.49
C PRO A 312 -0.70 20.40 -21.71
N ARG A 313 -1.18 21.59 -21.30
CA ARG A 313 -0.36 22.59 -20.59
C ARG A 313 0.23 22.12 -19.27
N LEU A 314 -0.32 21.08 -18.68
CA LEU A 314 0.16 20.52 -17.41
C LEU A 314 1.33 19.53 -17.62
N TRP A 315 1.57 19.13 -18.87
CA TRP A 315 2.53 18.06 -19.21
C TRP A 315 3.66 18.54 -20.11
N GLU A 316 3.51 19.67 -20.81
CA GLU A 316 4.50 20.22 -21.75
C GLU A 316 5.74 20.81 -21.06
N GLY A 317 5.67 21.18 -19.78
CA GLY A 317 6.76 21.84 -19.05
C GLY A 317 7.64 20.96 -18.17
N ALA A 318 7.28 19.70 -17.94
CA ALA A 318 7.98 18.86 -16.96
C ALA A 318 9.24 18.14 -17.52
N GLY A 319 9.45 18.17 -18.86
CA GLY A 319 10.60 17.54 -19.51
C GLY A 319 11.87 18.38 -19.57
N GLU A 320 11.78 19.69 -19.46
CA GLU A 320 12.92 20.60 -19.65
C GLU A 320 13.68 20.94 -18.36
N ALA A 321 13.08 20.72 -17.19
CA ALA A 321 13.71 21.04 -15.91
C ALA A 321 14.82 20.04 -15.49
N VAL A 322 14.90 18.87 -16.11
CA VAL A 322 15.87 17.80 -15.74
C VAL A 322 17.13 17.85 -16.59
N SER A 323 17.15 18.59 -17.71
CA SER A 323 18.34 18.68 -18.58
C SER A 323 19.34 19.78 -18.20
N ASN A 324 19.05 20.62 -17.21
CA ASN A 324 19.87 21.78 -16.82
C ASN A 324 20.27 21.79 -15.32
N SER A 325 20.42 20.63 -14.70
CA SER A 325 21.00 20.55 -13.34
C SER A 325 22.12 19.52 -13.27
#